data_62e3b76b29ca2d6b638bd3bdb5e6bf4d
#
_entry.id   62e3b76b29ca2d6b638bd3bdb5e6bf4d
#
_cell.length_a   1.000
_cell.length_b   1.000
_cell.length_c   1.000
_cell.angle_alpha   90.00
_cell.angle_beta   90.00
_cell.angle_gamma   90.00
#
_symmetry.space_group_name_H-M   'P 1'
#
loop_
_entity.id
_entity.type
_entity.pdbx_description
1 polymer ?
#
loop_
_entity_poly.entity_id
_entity_poly.type
_entity_poly.pdbx_seq_one_letter_code
_entity_poly.pdbx_strand_id
1 'polypeptide(L)'
;ELRNVALERKARDYTYRLRIESLAIRAGEKIALIGPSGCGKSTALDLLAMILPPSAAETFLFNAPGDTPEDVAELWRRGGRERMARLRLRHIGYVLQTGGLLPFLSARDNMTTPGRAKGMDAKAVDAGLKELAGRLGIGHLLSALPDKLSIGERQRVAIARALLPKPELVLADEPTAALDPVTAKNVMRLFTELAGECALVVVSHDHRLVEENGFRCLRLDVDGGDGSINTTLRG
;
A
#
# COMPACT_ATOMS: atom_id res chain seq x y z
N GLU A 1 9.91 -0.58 11.33
CA GLU A 1 11.37 -0.39 11.21
C GLU A 1 12.00 -1.59 10.51
N LEU A 2 12.82 -1.31 9.49
CA LEU A 2 13.57 -2.31 8.73
C LEU A 2 15.05 -1.93 8.76
N ARG A 3 15.93 -2.92 8.99
CA ARG A 3 17.39 -2.77 8.86
C ARG A 3 17.97 -3.98 8.17
N ASN A 4 18.77 -3.74 7.14
CA ASN A 4 19.42 -4.79 6.35
C ASN A 4 18.44 -5.91 5.95
N VAL A 5 17.27 -5.52 5.44
CA VAL A 5 16.28 -6.47 4.94
C VAL A 5 16.52 -6.72 3.47
N ALA A 6 16.65 -7.98 3.09
CA ALA A 6 16.88 -8.38 1.71
C ALA A 6 15.83 -9.35 1.21
N LEU A 7 15.51 -9.25 -0.07
CA LEU A 7 14.69 -10.19 -0.80
C LEU A 7 15.42 -10.60 -2.08
N GLU A 8 15.60 -11.89 -2.29
CA GLU A 8 16.20 -12.45 -3.49
C GLU A 8 15.18 -13.30 -4.25
N ARG A 9 15.13 -13.13 -5.56
CA ARG A 9 14.33 -13.94 -6.47
C ARG A 9 15.20 -14.39 -7.64
N LYS A 10 15.23 -15.69 -7.88
CA LYS A 10 15.93 -16.29 -9.02
C LYS A 10 14.92 -16.54 -10.15
N ALA A 11 15.16 -15.96 -11.31
CA ALA A 11 14.53 -16.32 -12.56
C ALA A 11 15.51 -17.19 -13.40
N ARG A 12 15.06 -17.70 -14.57
CA ARG A 12 15.92 -18.57 -15.39
C ARG A 12 17.23 -17.90 -15.80
N ASP A 13 17.16 -16.62 -16.16
CA ASP A 13 18.25 -15.90 -16.81
C ASP A 13 18.82 -14.75 -15.95
N TYR A 14 18.22 -14.44 -14.80
CA TYR A 14 18.72 -13.39 -13.92
C TYR A 14 18.33 -13.61 -12.45
N THR A 15 19.09 -12.99 -11.57
CA THR A 15 18.78 -12.89 -10.14
C THR A 15 18.39 -11.46 -9.80
N TYR A 16 17.22 -11.29 -9.23
CA TYR A 16 16.77 -10.00 -8.69
C TYR A 16 17.02 -9.95 -7.19
N ARG A 17 17.64 -8.87 -6.72
CA ARG A 17 17.89 -8.61 -5.30
C ARG A 17 17.39 -7.22 -4.93
N LEU A 18 16.51 -7.16 -3.95
CA LEU A 18 16.11 -5.92 -3.28
C LEU A 18 16.75 -5.89 -1.90
N ARG A 19 17.44 -4.80 -1.57
CA ARG A 19 17.98 -4.54 -0.24
C ARG A 19 17.43 -3.23 0.30
N ILE A 20 16.84 -3.29 1.48
CA ILE A 20 16.47 -2.13 2.29
C ILE A 20 17.51 -2.01 3.38
N GLU A 21 18.43 -1.02 3.26
CA GLU A 21 19.49 -0.83 4.23
C GLU A 21 18.94 -0.34 5.56
N SER A 22 18.10 0.70 5.50
CA SER A 22 17.33 1.21 6.64
C SER A 22 16.04 1.81 6.14
N LEU A 23 14.97 1.64 6.88
CA LEU A 23 13.69 2.33 6.65
C LEU A 23 12.90 2.36 7.95
N ALA A 24 12.57 3.56 8.40
CA ALA A 24 11.62 3.78 9.48
C ALA A 24 10.42 4.55 8.93
N ILE A 25 9.22 4.05 9.19
CA ILE A 25 7.96 4.69 8.83
C ILE A 25 7.24 5.04 10.12
N ARG A 26 6.95 6.32 10.33
CA ARG A 26 6.27 6.83 11.51
C ARG A 26 4.81 7.12 11.22
N ALA A 27 3.98 7.15 12.26
CA ALA A 27 2.58 7.56 12.14
C ALA A 27 2.51 8.95 11.48
N GLY A 28 1.57 9.13 10.55
CA GLY A 28 1.38 10.37 9.79
C GLY A 28 2.43 10.66 8.72
N GLU A 29 3.49 9.85 8.61
CA GLU A 29 4.54 10.07 7.61
C GLU A 29 4.08 9.68 6.21
N LYS A 30 4.41 10.52 5.23
CA LYS A 30 4.12 10.28 3.81
C LYS A 30 5.42 10.03 3.07
N ILE A 31 5.56 8.82 2.53
CA ILE A 31 6.76 8.38 1.80
C ILE A 31 6.37 8.01 0.37
N ALA A 32 7.15 8.49 -0.60
CA ALA A 32 7.05 8.08 -1.99
C ALA A 32 8.28 7.27 -2.39
N LEU A 33 8.06 6.03 -2.83
CA LEU A 33 9.11 5.21 -3.44
C LEU A 33 9.21 5.56 -4.92
N ILE A 34 10.36 6.09 -5.32
CA ILE A 34 10.62 6.54 -6.68
C ILE A 34 11.78 5.74 -7.30
N GLY A 35 11.80 5.63 -8.63
CA GLY A 35 12.86 4.91 -9.34
C GLY A 35 12.39 4.41 -10.71
N PRO A 36 13.30 3.83 -11.51
CA PRO A 36 12.99 3.34 -12.85
C PRO A 36 11.89 2.27 -12.85
N SER A 37 11.26 2.05 -14.02
CA SER A 37 10.34 0.92 -14.17
C SER A 37 11.08 -0.39 -13.97
N GLY A 38 10.43 -1.36 -13.31
CA GLY A 38 11.02 -2.69 -13.05
C GLY A 38 12.08 -2.73 -11.96
N CYS A 39 12.42 -1.61 -11.29
CA CYS A 39 13.41 -1.61 -10.20
C CYS A 39 12.92 -2.29 -8.90
N GLY A 40 11.66 -2.70 -8.81
CA GLY A 40 11.13 -3.44 -7.65
C GLY A 40 10.39 -2.60 -6.61
N LYS A 41 9.87 -1.45 -6.98
CA LYS A 41 9.03 -0.61 -6.07
C LYS A 41 7.83 -1.38 -5.52
N SER A 42 7.07 -2.05 -6.40
CA SER A 42 5.94 -2.90 -5.99
C SER A 42 6.39 -4.07 -5.11
N THR A 43 7.58 -4.65 -5.39
CA THR A 43 8.19 -5.69 -4.55
C THR A 43 8.52 -5.15 -3.15
N ALA A 44 9.00 -3.91 -3.05
CA ALA A 44 9.24 -3.26 -1.77
C ALA A 44 7.92 -3.04 -1.01
N LEU A 45 6.84 -2.60 -1.69
CA LEU A 45 5.52 -2.51 -1.06
C LEU A 45 5.00 -3.86 -0.56
N ASP A 46 5.14 -4.92 -1.37
CA ASP A 46 4.70 -6.27 -0.98
C ASP A 46 5.50 -6.82 0.21
N LEU A 47 6.79 -6.47 0.31
CA LEU A 47 7.61 -6.79 1.47
C LEU A 47 7.11 -6.02 2.71
N LEU A 48 6.89 -4.70 2.59
CA LEU A 48 6.31 -3.87 3.66
C LEU A 48 4.92 -4.36 4.09
N ALA A 49 4.12 -4.82 3.14
CA ALA A 49 2.81 -5.42 3.39
C ALA A 49 2.88 -6.82 4.03
N MET A 50 4.04 -7.36 4.30
CA MET A 50 4.22 -8.74 4.79
C MET A 50 3.59 -9.79 3.85
N ILE A 51 3.51 -9.51 2.55
CA ILE A 51 3.02 -10.44 1.52
C ILE A 51 4.16 -11.35 1.08
N LEU A 52 5.37 -10.77 0.95
CA LEU A 52 6.58 -11.47 0.55
C LEU A 52 7.49 -11.72 1.75
N PRO A 53 8.05 -12.95 1.88
CA PRO A 53 9.05 -13.23 2.88
C PRO A 53 10.37 -12.55 2.53
N PRO A 54 11.08 -11.95 3.52
CA PRO A 54 12.46 -11.56 3.33
C PRO A 54 13.35 -12.80 3.19
N SER A 55 14.37 -12.72 2.34
CA SER A 55 15.42 -13.76 2.26
C SER A 55 16.42 -13.64 3.42
N ALA A 56 16.61 -12.42 3.91
CA ALA A 56 17.39 -12.09 5.10
C ALA A 56 16.87 -10.79 5.73
N ALA A 57 16.98 -10.68 7.05
CA ALA A 57 16.65 -9.46 7.78
C ALA A 57 17.45 -9.41 9.08
N GLU A 58 18.08 -8.27 9.34
CA GLU A 58 18.65 -7.96 10.66
C GLU A 58 17.53 -7.52 11.61
N THR A 59 16.71 -6.58 11.16
CA THR A 59 15.53 -6.09 11.88
C THR A 59 14.38 -5.94 10.91
N PHE A 60 13.22 -6.50 11.24
CA PHE A 60 11.96 -6.20 10.57
C PHE A 60 10.84 -6.17 11.63
N LEU A 61 10.65 -5.00 12.21
CA LEU A 61 9.67 -4.79 13.28
C LEU A 61 8.44 -4.05 12.74
N PHE A 62 7.27 -4.55 13.09
CA PHE A 62 6.01 -3.85 12.92
C PHE A 62 5.46 -3.48 14.29
N ASN A 63 5.21 -2.18 14.50
CA ASN A 63 4.68 -1.65 15.74
C ASN A 63 3.49 -0.75 15.43
N ALA A 64 2.29 -1.21 15.78
CA ALA A 64 1.08 -0.38 15.70
C ALA A 64 0.76 0.23 17.08
N PRO A 65 0.17 1.43 17.13
CA PRO A 65 -0.21 2.05 18.38
C PRO A 65 -1.14 1.14 19.21
N GLY A 66 -0.76 0.93 20.48
CA GLY A 66 -1.55 0.11 21.41
C GLY A 66 -1.34 -1.41 21.28
N ASP A 67 -0.56 -1.87 20.30
CA ASP A 67 -0.21 -3.29 20.16
C ASP A 67 1.25 -3.55 20.59
N THR A 68 1.56 -4.81 20.87
CA THR A 68 2.94 -5.24 21.12
C THR A 68 3.72 -5.25 19.82
N PRO A 69 4.97 -4.73 19.77
CA PRO A 69 5.80 -4.83 18.59
C PRO A 69 5.96 -6.29 18.12
N GLU A 70 5.85 -6.50 16.82
CA GLU A 70 5.98 -7.81 16.20
C GLU A 70 7.27 -7.90 15.38
N ASP A 71 8.07 -8.92 15.63
CA ASP A 71 9.21 -9.27 14.78
C ASP A 71 8.70 -10.05 13.56
N VAL A 72 8.54 -9.34 12.45
CA VAL A 72 8.04 -9.91 11.19
C VAL A 72 9.00 -10.93 10.60
N ALA A 73 10.32 -10.74 10.77
CA ALA A 73 11.31 -11.70 10.30
C ALA A 73 11.17 -13.04 11.06
N GLU A 74 10.98 -12.97 12.38
CA GLU A 74 10.71 -14.15 13.20
C GLU A 74 9.39 -14.82 12.87
N LEU A 75 8.33 -14.03 12.63
CA LEU A 75 7.04 -14.57 12.18
C LEU A 75 7.19 -15.36 10.88
N TRP A 76 7.96 -14.88 9.91
CA TRP A 76 8.24 -15.62 8.68
C TRP A 76 9.01 -16.91 8.93
N ARG A 77 10.06 -16.88 9.75
CA ARG A 77 10.86 -18.08 10.08
C ARG A 77 10.04 -19.18 10.76
N ARG A 78 9.09 -18.80 11.61
CA ARG A 78 8.21 -19.75 12.35
C ARG A 78 6.95 -20.16 11.59
N GLY A 79 6.76 -19.67 10.36
CA GLY A 79 5.54 -19.96 9.59
C GLY A 79 4.29 -19.25 10.12
N GLY A 80 4.44 -18.09 10.77
CA GLY A 80 3.36 -17.31 11.40
C GLY A 80 2.41 -16.62 10.43
N ARG A 81 2.02 -17.29 9.33
CA ARG A 81 1.18 -16.75 8.25
C ARG A 81 -0.15 -16.20 8.74
N GLU A 82 -0.78 -16.88 9.67
CA GLU A 82 -2.07 -16.45 10.24
C GLU A 82 -1.91 -15.17 11.07
N ARG A 83 -0.84 -15.05 11.86
CA ARG A 83 -0.55 -13.83 12.62
C ARG A 83 -0.31 -12.64 11.67
N MET A 84 0.49 -12.84 10.63
CA MET A 84 0.73 -11.81 9.61
C MET A 84 -0.55 -11.43 8.84
N ALA A 85 -1.43 -12.39 8.53
CA ALA A 85 -2.72 -12.10 7.93
C ALA A 85 -3.60 -11.22 8.84
N ARG A 86 -3.61 -11.50 10.15
CA ARG A 86 -4.30 -10.66 11.14
C ARG A 86 -3.68 -9.26 11.24
N LEU A 87 -2.36 -9.13 11.23
CA LEU A 87 -1.69 -7.83 11.24
C LEU A 87 -2.07 -7.01 10.00
N ARG A 88 -2.01 -7.61 8.80
CA ARG A 88 -2.46 -6.94 7.57
C ARG A 88 -3.90 -6.47 7.65
N LEU A 89 -4.81 -7.36 8.05
CA LEU A 89 -6.23 -7.05 8.13
C LEU A 89 -6.53 -5.92 9.12
N ARG A 90 -5.80 -5.85 10.22
CA ARG A 90 -6.02 -4.85 11.26
C ARG A 90 -5.41 -3.50 10.94
N HIS A 91 -4.19 -3.49 10.39
CA HIS A 91 -3.31 -2.33 10.40
C HIS A 91 -2.92 -1.82 9.01
N ILE A 92 -3.11 -2.60 7.94
CA ILE A 92 -2.62 -2.23 6.62
C ILE A 92 -3.77 -2.10 5.62
N GLY A 93 -3.89 -0.93 5.01
CA GLY A 93 -4.67 -0.72 3.78
C GLY A 93 -3.77 -0.89 2.56
N TYR A 94 -4.27 -1.53 1.49
CA TYR A 94 -3.49 -1.69 0.26
C TYR A 94 -4.31 -1.24 -0.96
N VAL A 95 -3.73 -0.32 -1.74
CA VAL A 95 -4.29 0.16 -3.01
C VAL A 95 -3.42 -0.38 -4.14
N LEU A 96 -3.96 -1.30 -4.93
CA LEU A 96 -3.28 -1.88 -6.08
C LEU A 96 -3.36 -0.95 -7.31
N GLN A 97 -2.39 -1.03 -8.20
CA GLN A 97 -2.30 -0.23 -9.42
C GLN A 97 -3.58 -0.29 -10.28
N THR A 98 -4.19 -1.46 -10.41
CA THR A 98 -5.45 -1.65 -11.14
C THR A 98 -6.70 -1.48 -10.27
N GLY A 99 -6.56 -0.96 -9.04
CA GLY A 99 -7.62 -0.91 -8.03
C GLY A 99 -7.89 -2.25 -7.36
N GLY A 100 -7.73 -3.38 -8.06
CA GLY A 100 -7.90 -4.74 -7.53
C GLY A 100 -9.26 -4.98 -6.88
N LEU A 101 -10.34 -4.39 -7.44
CA LEU A 101 -11.69 -4.60 -6.94
C LEU A 101 -12.17 -6.03 -7.26
N LEU A 102 -12.93 -6.61 -6.35
CA LEU A 102 -13.57 -7.90 -6.56
C LEU A 102 -14.71 -7.74 -7.57
N PRO A 103 -14.66 -8.37 -8.75
CA PRO A 103 -15.55 -8.05 -9.88
C PRO A 103 -17.01 -8.44 -9.63
N PHE A 104 -17.26 -9.35 -8.71
CA PHE A 104 -18.57 -9.84 -8.33
C PHE A 104 -19.20 -9.12 -7.14
N LEU A 105 -18.50 -8.14 -6.56
CA LEU A 105 -18.98 -7.30 -5.47
C LEU A 105 -19.28 -5.89 -5.99
N SER A 106 -20.36 -5.29 -5.47
CA SER A 106 -20.66 -3.88 -5.71
C SER A 106 -19.54 -2.96 -5.17
N ALA A 107 -19.53 -1.68 -5.58
CA ALA A 107 -18.62 -0.69 -5.02
C ALA A 107 -18.79 -0.60 -3.49
N ARG A 108 -20.03 -0.60 -2.98
CA ARG A 108 -20.35 -0.68 -1.54
C ARG A 108 -19.67 -1.86 -0.88
N ASP A 109 -19.85 -3.07 -1.42
CA ASP A 109 -19.35 -4.29 -0.79
C ASP A 109 -17.83 -4.37 -0.89
N ASN A 110 -17.22 -3.93 -2.00
CA ASN A 110 -15.78 -3.77 -2.10
C ASN A 110 -15.23 -2.87 -0.99
N MET A 111 -15.86 -1.71 -0.73
CA MET A 111 -15.43 -0.77 0.30
C MET A 111 -15.60 -1.35 1.72
N THR A 112 -16.71 -2.04 2.00
CA THR A 112 -17.07 -2.45 3.36
C THR A 112 -16.48 -3.79 3.79
N THR A 113 -16.12 -4.67 2.86
CA THR A 113 -15.59 -6.01 3.16
C THR A 113 -14.41 -6.02 4.12
N PRO A 114 -13.36 -5.19 3.98
CA PRO A 114 -12.24 -5.21 4.92
C PRO A 114 -12.63 -4.77 6.34
N GLY A 115 -13.51 -3.77 6.47
CA GLY A 115 -14.00 -3.32 7.78
C GLY A 115 -14.82 -4.41 8.49
N ARG A 116 -15.69 -5.09 7.74
CA ARG A 116 -16.45 -6.25 8.27
C ARG A 116 -15.52 -7.40 8.68
N ALA A 117 -14.54 -7.72 7.85
CA ALA A 117 -13.56 -8.76 8.14
C ALA A 117 -12.68 -8.42 9.38
N LYS A 118 -12.36 -7.13 9.58
CA LYS A 118 -11.68 -6.62 10.80
C LYS A 118 -12.55 -6.75 12.05
N GLY A 119 -13.87 -6.96 11.91
CA GLY A 119 -14.82 -7.03 13.01
C GLY A 119 -15.32 -5.66 13.47
N MET A 120 -15.29 -4.66 12.61
CA MET A 120 -15.85 -3.34 12.94
C MET A 120 -17.36 -3.43 13.15
N ASP A 121 -17.88 -2.61 14.06
CA ASP A 121 -19.32 -2.46 14.25
C ASP A 121 -20.02 -1.99 12.97
N ALA A 122 -21.21 -2.55 12.70
CA ALA A 122 -21.95 -2.28 11.47
C ALA A 122 -22.27 -0.78 11.29
N LYS A 123 -22.58 -0.06 12.37
CA LYS A 123 -22.82 1.39 12.32
C LYS A 123 -21.55 2.17 11.98
N ALA A 124 -20.39 1.74 12.50
CA ALA A 124 -19.10 2.35 12.18
C ALA A 124 -18.73 2.11 10.71
N VAL A 125 -18.97 0.91 10.16
CA VAL A 125 -18.77 0.59 8.75
C VAL A 125 -19.68 1.45 7.86
N ASP A 126 -20.98 1.60 8.20
CA ASP A 126 -21.91 2.40 7.40
C ASP A 126 -21.60 3.90 7.49
N ALA A 127 -21.18 4.40 8.63
CA ALA A 127 -20.72 5.78 8.79
C ALA A 127 -19.47 6.07 7.95
N GLY A 128 -18.46 5.22 8.03
CA GLY A 128 -17.23 5.35 7.23
C GLY A 128 -17.51 5.23 5.73
N LEU A 129 -18.41 4.34 5.32
CA LEU A 129 -18.86 4.21 3.93
C LEU A 129 -19.47 5.53 3.43
N LYS A 130 -20.41 6.12 4.17
CA LYS A 130 -21.08 7.38 3.79
C LYS A 130 -20.10 8.54 3.69
N GLU A 131 -19.22 8.66 4.68
CA GLU A 131 -18.17 9.69 4.72
C GLU A 131 -17.24 9.57 3.50
N LEU A 132 -16.62 8.41 3.30
CA LEU A 132 -15.65 8.20 2.22
C LEU A 132 -16.30 8.30 0.85
N ALA A 133 -17.50 7.74 0.68
CA ALA A 133 -18.24 7.82 -0.58
C ALA A 133 -18.62 9.27 -0.92
N GLY A 134 -19.01 10.07 0.08
CA GLY A 134 -19.31 11.48 -0.09
C GLY A 134 -18.07 12.29 -0.49
N ARG A 135 -16.98 12.17 0.28
CA ARG A 135 -15.73 12.92 0.04
C ARG A 135 -15.05 12.53 -1.28
N LEU A 136 -15.14 11.27 -1.70
CA LEU A 136 -14.58 10.80 -2.96
C LEU A 136 -15.53 10.98 -4.16
N GLY A 137 -16.75 11.48 -3.94
CA GLY A 137 -17.73 11.73 -4.99
C GLY A 137 -18.26 10.45 -5.67
N ILE A 138 -18.29 9.32 -4.97
CA ILE A 138 -18.70 8.01 -5.49
C ILE A 138 -20.01 7.49 -4.87
N GLY A 139 -20.74 8.33 -4.14
CA GLY A 139 -21.96 7.93 -3.44
C GLY A 139 -23.06 7.38 -4.37
N HIS A 140 -23.15 7.92 -5.58
CA HIS A 140 -24.10 7.47 -6.61
C HIS A 140 -23.72 6.15 -7.28
N LEU A 141 -22.48 5.65 -7.04
CA LEU A 141 -21.93 4.44 -7.67
C LEU A 141 -21.95 3.22 -6.72
N LEU A 142 -22.46 3.36 -5.51
CA LEU A 142 -22.36 2.31 -4.49
C LEU A 142 -22.98 0.96 -4.89
N SER A 143 -23.99 0.96 -5.75
CA SER A 143 -24.62 -0.27 -6.28
C SER A 143 -23.94 -0.81 -7.54
N ALA A 144 -23.03 -0.05 -8.16
CA ALA A 144 -22.40 -0.45 -9.41
C ALA A 144 -21.35 -1.54 -9.18
N LEU A 145 -21.23 -2.45 -10.16
CA LEU A 145 -20.14 -3.42 -10.25
C LEU A 145 -18.88 -2.76 -10.87
N PRO A 146 -17.69 -3.30 -10.60
CA PRO A 146 -16.43 -2.72 -11.09
C PRO A 146 -16.34 -2.54 -12.61
N ASP A 147 -16.99 -3.39 -13.41
CA ASP A 147 -17.04 -3.30 -14.87
C ASP A 147 -17.83 -2.08 -15.39
N LYS A 148 -18.72 -1.52 -14.57
CA LYS A 148 -19.50 -0.31 -14.86
C LYS A 148 -18.85 0.99 -14.42
N LEU A 149 -17.71 0.90 -13.75
CA LEU A 149 -16.97 2.05 -13.25
C LEU A 149 -15.87 2.47 -14.23
N SER A 150 -15.67 3.76 -14.43
CA SER A 150 -14.48 4.30 -15.08
C SER A 150 -13.22 3.96 -14.28
N ILE A 151 -12.05 4.10 -14.88
CA ILE A 151 -10.77 3.83 -14.21
C ILE A 151 -10.61 4.70 -12.95
N GLY A 152 -10.93 6.00 -13.05
CA GLY A 152 -10.85 6.92 -11.91
C GLY A 152 -11.85 6.60 -10.79
N GLU A 153 -13.05 6.13 -11.13
CA GLU A 153 -14.04 5.69 -10.14
C GLU A 153 -13.60 4.40 -9.44
N ARG A 154 -13.08 3.42 -10.19
CA ARG A 154 -12.49 2.21 -9.60
C ARG A 154 -11.37 2.55 -8.63
N GLN A 155 -10.51 3.51 -8.99
CA GLN A 155 -9.41 3.93 -8.13
C GLN A 155 -9.91 4.60 -6.84
N ARG A 156 -10.92 5.48 -6.93
CA ARG A 156 -11.54 6.08 -5.74
C ARG A 156 -12.22 5.03 -4.84
N VAL A 157 -12.88 4.03 -5.42
CA VAL A 157 -13.44 2.89 -4.64
C VAL A 157 -12.32 2.09 -3.96
N ALA A 158 -11.20 1.84 -4.64
CA ALA A 158 -10.06 1.12 -4.07
C ALA A 158 -9.40 1.89 -2.91
N ILE A 159 -9.26 3.21 -3.04
CA ILE A 159 -8.79 4.09 -1.97
C ILE A 159 -9.76 4.03 -0.77
N ALA A 160 -11.06 4.16 -1.01
CA ALA A 160 -12.07 4.07 0.05
C ALA A 160 -12.03 2.71 0.76
N ARG A 161 -11.86 1.61 0.01
CA ARG A 161 -11.70 0.26 0.55
C ARG A 161 -10.49 0.14 1.47
N ALA A 162 -9.37 0.74 1.09
CA ALA A 162 -8.15 0.71 1.87
C ALA A 162 -8.26 1.54 3.16
N LEU A 163 -8.97 2.67 3.13
CA LEU A 163 -9.09 3.61 4.25
C LEU A 163 -10.23 3.27 5.24
N LEU A 164 -11.30 2.62 4.78
CA LEU A 164 -12.48 2.34 5.60
C LEU A 164 -12.16 1.60 6.90
N PRO A 165 -11.25 0.61 6.93
CA PRO A 165 -10.88 -0.07 8.17
C PRO A 165 -10.10 0.80 9.17
N LYS A 166 -9.78 2.06 8.83
CA LYS A 166 -8.92 2.96 9.59
C LYS A 166 -7.58 2.28 9.93
N PRO A 167 -6.77 1.98 8.90
CA PRO A 167 -5.46 1.36 9.10
C PRO A 167 -4.45 2.36 9.62
N GLU A 168 -3.38 1.90 10.25
CA GLU A 168 -2.24 2.71 10.67
C GLU A 168 -1.25 2.98 9.52
N LEU A 169 -1.23 2.07 8.53
CA LEU A 169 -0.37 2.17 7.34
C LEU A 169 -1.18 1.92 6.07
N VAL A 170 -1.06 2.78 5.10
CA VAL A 170 -1.58 2.52 3.74
C VAL A 170 -0.43 2.44 2.76
N LEU A 171 -0.42 1.37 1.98
CA LEU A 171 0.50 1.12 0.88
C LEU A 171 -0.27 1.30 -0.43
N ALA A 172 0.30 2.04 -1.37
CA ALA A 172 -0.37 2.28 -2.65
C ALA A 172 0.61 2.15 -3.81
N ASP A 173 0.30 1.24 -4.72
CA ASP A 173 1.08 0.99 -5.93
C ASP A 173 0.50 1.79 -7.09
N GLU A 174 1.18 2.88 -7.46
CA GLU A 174 0.82 3.77 -8.56
C GLU A 174 -0.67 4.19 -8.58
N PRO A 175 -1.20 4.75 -7.48
CA PRO A 175 -2.64 4.96 -7.30
C PRO A 175 -3.27 5.94 -8.29
N THR A 176 -2.46 6.63 -9.10
CA THR A 176 -2.94 7.64 -10.07
C THR A 176 -2.41 7.44 -11.49
N ALA A 177 -1.61 6.38 -11.75
CA ALA A 177 -0.90 6.21 -13.02
C ALA A 177 -1.81 6.09 -14.26
N ALA A 178 -3.03 5.60 -14.08
CA ALA A 178 -4.00 5.41 -15.18
C ALA A 178 -4.99 6.59 -15.34
N LEU A 179 -4.74 7.72 -14.65
CA LEU A 179 -5.60 8.89 -14.64
C LEU A 179 -4.99 10.02 -15.46
N ASP A 180 -5.86 10.89 -16.03
CA ASP A 180 -5.40 12.15 -16.57
C ASP A 180 -4.82 13.05 -15.48
N PRO A 181 -3.93 14.00 -15.83
CA PRO A 181 -3.20 14.81 -14.83
C PRO A 181 -4.09 15.58 -13.85
N VAL A 182 -5.25 16.08 -14.29
CA VAL A 182 -6.17 16.84 -13.44
C VAL A 182 -6.85 15.91 -12.43
N THR A 183 -7.35 14.79 -12.89
CA THR A 183 -7.96 13.77 -12.04
C THR A 183 -6.93 13.17 -11.08
N ALA A 184 -5.70 12.88 -11.54
CA ALA A 184 -4.61 12.37 -10.72
C ALA A 184 -4.29 13.30 -9.54
N LYS A 185 -4.17 14.61 -9.81
CA LYS A 185 -3.93 15.63 -8.79
C LYS A 185 -5.04 15.67 -7.74
N ASN A 186 -6.29 15.66 -8.18
CA ASN A 186 -7.45 15.67 -7.27
C ASN A 186 -7.54 14.39 -6.43
N VAL A 187 -7.32 13.23 -7.03
CA VAL A 187 -7.35 11.94 -6.33
C VAL A 187 -6.23 11.85 -5.30
N MET A 188 -5.00 12.25 -5.66
CA MET A 188 -3.85 12.22 -4.74
C MET A 188 -4.09 13.15 -3.54
N ARG A 189 -4.57 14.38 -3.77
CA ARG A 189 -4.91 15.34 -2.72
C ARG A 189 -5.97 14.76 -1.77
N LEU A 190 -7.08 14.26 -2.30
CA LEU A 190 -8.13 13.63 -1.50
C LEU A 190 -7.62 12.42 -0.73
N PHE A 191 -6.78 11.59 -1.35
CA PHE A 191 -6.17 10.43 -0.71
C PHE A 191 -5.32 10.84 0.50
N THR A 192 -4.45 11.84 0.33
CA THR A 192 -3.62 12.33 1.42
C THR A 192 -4.41 13.00 2.55
N GLU A 193 -5.47 13.75 2.21
CA GLU A 193 -6.37 14.36 3.18
C GLU A 193 -7.18 13.31 3.97
N LEU A 194 -7.70 12.28 3.28
CA LEU A 194 -8.50 11.22 3.90
C LEU A 194 -7.68 10.27 4.77
N ALA A 195 -6.40 10.07 4.43
CA ALA A 195 -5.50 9.27 5.23
C ALA A 195 -5.23 9.89 6.62
N GLY A 196 -5.30 11.21 6.75
CA GLY A 196 -5.13 11.91 8.03
C GLY A 196 -3.80 11.58 8.70
N GLU A 197 -3.85 10.99 9.90
CA GLU A 197 -2.68 10.58 10.68
C GLU A 197 -2.12 9.19 10.31
N CYS A 198 -2.73 8.54 9.33
CA CYS A 198 -2.23 7.26 8.82
C CYS A 198 -0.89 7.47 8.11
N ALA A 199 0.06 6.56 8.30
CA ALA A 199 1.26 6.54 7.48
C ALA A 199 0.92 6.13 6.05
N LEU A 200 1.48 6.84 5.06
CA LEU A 200 1.31 6.53 3.64
C LEU A 200 2.65 6.17 3.00
N VAL A 201 2.70 5.03 2.32
CA VAL A 201 3.82 4.71 1.41
C VAL A 201 3.25 4.50 0.02
N VAL A 202 3.62 5.34 -0.92
CA VAL A 202 3.16 5.25 -2.30
C VAL A 202 4.32 4.93 -3.25
N VAL A 203 4.05 4.16 -4.28
CA VAL A 203 4.90 4.08 -5.47
C VAL A 203 4.36 5.08 -6.47
N SER A 204 5.20 5.91 -7.04
CA SER A 204 4.81 6.84 -8.09
C SER A 204 5.93 7.08 -9.10
N HIS A 205 5.55 7.24 -10.35
CA HIS A 205 6.42 7.75 -11.42
C HIS A 205 6.32 9.28 -11.56
N ASP A 206 5.29 9.90 -11.01
CA ASP A 206 5.09 11.34 -11.02
C ASP A 206 5.70 11.97 -9.75
N HIS A 207 6.99 12.32 -9.85
CA HIS A 207 7.74 12.94 -8.75
C HIS A 207 7.12 14.25 -8.31
N ARG A 208 6.68 15.08 -9.28
CA ARG A 208 6.09 16.38 -8.98
C ARG A 208 4.80 16.25 -8.19
N LEU A 209 3.95 15.30 -8.58
CA LEU A 209 2.69 15.05 -7.90
C LEU A 209 2.88 14.65 -6.43
N VAL A 210 3.86 13.78 -6.13
CA VAL A 210 4.11 13.35 -4.75
C VAL A 210 4.76 14.45 -3.92
N GLU A 211 5.68 15.24 -4.49
CA GLU A 211 6.29 16.38 -3.80
C GLU A 211 5.26 17.47 -3.47
N GLU A 212 4.37 17.83 -4.41
CA GLU A 212 3.29 18.80 -4.21
C GLU A 212 2.31 18.35 -3.10
N ASN A 213 2.21 17.04 -2.81
CA ASN A 213 1.37 16.49 -1.75
C ASN A 213 2.14 16.18 -0.45
N GLY A 214 3.38 16.66 -0.32
CA GLY A 214 4.17 16.61 0.90
C GLY A 214 4.78 15.24 1.23
N PHE A 215 5.03 14.40 0.22
CA PHE A 215 5.72 13.13 0.42
C PHE A 215 7.23 13.31 0.49
N ARG A 216 7.88 12.62 1.42
CA ARG A 216 9.33 12.41 1.43
C ARG A 216 9.66 11.36 0.38
N CYS A 217 10.42 11.74 -0.64
CA CYS A 217 10.81 10.84 -1.72
C CYS A 217 12.02 9.99 -1.31
N LEU A 218 11.88 8.68 -1.43
CA LEU A 218 12.96 7.70 -1.28
C LEU A 218 13.23 7.03 -2.60
N ARG A 219 14.47 7.13 -3.07
CA ARG A 219 14.87 6.58 -4.35
C ARG A 219 15.34 5.13 -4.20
N LEU A 220 14.88 4.28 -5.11
CA LEU A 220 15.44 2.97 -5.33
C LEU A 220 16.58 3.09 -6.34
N ASP A 221 17.80 2.88 -5.87
CA ASP A 221 18.99 2.86 -6.72
C ASP A 221 19.15 1.46 -7.31
N VAL A 222 19.38 1.40 -8.62
CA VAL A 222 19.51 0.14 -9.36
C VAL A 222 20.93 0.03 -9.87
N ASP A 223 21.56 -1.09 -9.55
CA ASP A 223 22.84 -1.50 -10.11
C ASP A 223 22.67 -2.85 -10.79
N GLY A 224 23.11 -2.98 -12.03
CA GLY A 224 22.91 -4.18 -12.85
C GLY A 224 24.16 -4.58 -13.59
N GLY A 225 24.47 -5.87 -13.59
CA GLY A 225 25.57 -6.48 -14.33
C GLY A 225 25.55 -8.00 -14.19
N ASP A 226 26.13 -8.68 -15.18
CA ASP A 226 26.35 -10.15 -15.18
C ASP A 226 25.13 -11.00 -14.77
N GLY A 227 23.95 -10.70 -15.33
CA GLY A 227 22.72 -11.47 -15.06
C GLY A 227 22.12 -11.20 -13.68
N SER A 228 22.46 -10.10 -13.03
CA SER A 228 21.83 -9.68 -11.77
C SER A 228 21.27 -8.26 -11.84
N ILE A 229 20.16 -8.04 -11.17
CA ILE A 229 19.57 -6.71 -10.92
C ILE A 229 19.56 -6.52 -9.40
N ASN A 230 20.36 -5.56 -8.93
CA ASN A 230 20.44 -5.25 -7.52
C ASN A 230 19.78 -3.89 -7.30
N THR A 231 18.82 -3.84 -6.39
CA THR A 231 18.11 -2.61 -6.01
C THR A 231 18.36 -2.31 -4.55
N THR A 232 18.72 -1.08 -4.24
CA THR A 232 18.95 -0.63 -2.87
C THR A 232 18.01 0.52 -2.53
N LEU A 233 17.34 0.42 -1.37
CA LEU A 233 16.57 1.48 -0.76
C LEU A 233 17.26 1.95 0.53
N ARG A 234 17.47 3.26 0.62
CA ARG A 234 17.97 3.96 1.81
C ARG A 234 16.93 4.96 2.29
N GLY A 235 16.53 4.86 3.57
CA GLY A 235 15.50 5.69 4.17
C GLY A 235 15.95 6.43 5.42
#